data_f53a7b82dddb45bffc707d72141e5b37
#
_entry.id   f53a7b82dddb45bffc707d72141e5b37
#
_cell.length_a   1.000
_cell.length_b   1.000
_cell.length_c   1.000
_cell.angle_alpha   90.00
_cell.angle_beta   90.00
_cell.angle_gamma   90.00
#
_symmetry.space_group_name_H-M   'P 1'
#
loop_
_entity.id
_entity.type
_entity.pdbx_description
1 polymer ?
#
loop_
_entity_poly.entity_id
_entity_poly.type
_entity_poly.pdbx_seq_one_letter_code
_entity_poly.pdbx_strand_id
1 'polypeptide(L)'
;STHCISSAASDVYKRQEVDASVVPSDAQIQSELAHVNYRNIQINGNDVMLTDSKAKLDLGGIAKGFIADKMKAYLQSKKISSGIINLGGNVLTVGEKSDGSDYTVGIQKPFDESGEPICTVKVKDKSVVTSGIYERYYRVDGKLYHHILDTTTGYPVKNNLYSVTIISDSSCDGDALSTTCFALGIDKAKELINSLSGVEAIFVTNDYSIITTSDEYNVSTE
;
A
#
# COMPACT_ATOMS: atom_id res chain seq x y z
N SER A 1 -7.63 -10.91 3.39
CA SER A 1 -6.56 -9.94 3.63
C SER A 1 -6.84 -9.19 4.93
N THR A 2 -5.96 -9.38 5.90
CA THR A 2 -6.08 -8.91 7.30
C THR A 2 -6.01 -7.38 7.43
N HIS A 3 -5.64 -6.68 6.37
CA HIS A 3 -5.39 -5.23 6.38
C HIS A 3 -6.63 -4.35 6.15
N CYS A 4 -7.75 -4.93 5.72
CA CYS A 4 -9.01 -4.18 5.62
C CYS A 4 -9.66 -3.87 6.97
N ILE A 5 -9.13 -4.40 8.06
CA ILE A 5 -9.54 -4.07 9.42
C ILE A 5 -8.36 -3.40 10.12
N SER A 6 -8.01 -2.23 9.70
CA SER A 6 -7.20 -1.35 10.53
C SER A 6 -8.16 -0.60 11.45
N SER A 7 -8.53 -1.27 12.47
CA SER A 7 -9.46 -0.80 13.45
C SER A 7 -8.85 0.19 14.44
N ALA A 8 -9.46 0.33 15.56
CA ALA A 8 -9.18 1.15 16.71
C ALA A 8 -7.69 1.43 17.02
N ALA A 9 -6.76 0.49 16.83
CA ALA A 9 -5.33 0.75 17.01
C ALA A 9 -4.79 1.77 15.98
N SER A 10 -5.22 1.68 14.72
CA SER A 10 -4.90 2.69 13.69
C SER A 10 -5.52 4.05 14.01
N ASP A 11 -6.76 4.07 14.57
CA ASP A 11 -7.42 5.32 14.98
C ASP A 11 -6.67 5.99 16.14
N VAL A 12 -6.12 5.23 17.07
CA VAL A 12 -5.30 5.79 18.16
C VAL A 12 -4.03 6.43 17.60
N TYR A 13 -3.38 5.81 16.61
CA TYR A 13 -2.23 6.39 15.93
C TYR A 13 -2.62 7.54 14.98
N LYS A 14 -3.77 7.46 14.30
CA LYS A 14 -4.26 8.53 13.39
C LYS A 14 -4.74 9.78 14.11
N ARG A 15 -5.31 9.66 15.32
CA ARG A 15 -5.70 10.81 16.14
C ARG A 15 -4.51 11.64 16.60
N GLN A 16 -3.31 11.10 16.50
CA GLN A 16 -2.06 11.76 16.86
C GLN A 16 -1.48 12.65 15.74
N GLU A 17 -2.11 12.73 14.57
CA GLU A 17 -1.82 13.78 13.59
C GLU A 17 -2.02 15.21 14.18
N VAL A 18 -2.71 15.33 15.32
CA VAL A 18 -2.95 16.60 16.02
C VAL A 18 -1.94 16.84 17.16
N ASP A 19 -1.32 15.79 17.72
CA ASP A 19 -0.28 15.89 18.75
C ASP A 19 0.71 14.73 18.64
N ALA A 20 1.71 14.90 17.78
CA ALA A 20 2.74 13.90 17.47
C ALA A 20 3.66 13.51 18.65
N SER A 21 3.38 13.98 19.87
CA SER A 21 4.21 13.78 21.05
C SER A 21 3.84 12.58 21.91
N VAL A 22 2.69 11.93 21.68
CA VAL A 22 2.19 10.90 22.59
C VAL A 22 2.08 9.53 21.91
N VAL A 23 2.94 8.60 22.29
CA VAL A 23 2.77 7.18 21.97
C VAL A 23 1.71 6.58 22.89
N PRO A 24 0.68 5.86 22.37
CA PRO A 24 -0.30 5.19 23.22
C PRO A 24 0.38 4.23 24.21
N SER A 25 -0.17 4.12 25.42
CA SER A 25 0.31 3.13 26.38
C SER A 25 0.02 1.70 25.90
N ASP A 26 0.82 0.73 26.36
CA ASP A 26 0.61 -0.68 26.04
C ASP A 26 -0.81 -1.15 26.40
N ALA A 27 -1.35 -0.68 27.51
CA ALA A 27 -2.71 -1.02 27.95
C ALA A 27 -3.78 -0.51 26.95
N GLN A 28 -3.60 0.70 26.40
CA GLN A 28 -4.50 1.23 25.38
C GLN A 28 -4.39 0.42 24.09
N ILE A 29 -3.16 0.12 23.62
CA ILE A 29 -2.94 -0.69 22.42
C ILE A 29 -3.57 -2.07 22.57
N GLN A 30 -3.37 -2.76 23.69
CA GLN A 30 -3.93 -4.09 23.94
C GLN A 30 -5.47 -4.07 24.01
N SER A 31 -6.06 -3.03 24.62
CA SER A 31 -7.51 -2.85 24.64
C SER A 31 -8.11 -2.75 23.25
N GLU A 32 -7.48 -2.00 22.35
CA GLU A 32 -7.96 -1.81 20.98
C GLU A 32 -7.64 -3.02 20.08
N LEU A 33 -6.51 -3.67 20.32
CA LEU A 33 -6.08 -4.85 19.56
C LEU A 33 -7.04 -6.03 19.70
N ALA A 34 -7.72 -6.14 20.86
CA ALA A 34 -8.74 -7.17 21.08
C ALA A 34 -9.91 -7.12 20.08
N HIS A 35 -10.13 -5.96 19.43
CA HIS A 35 -11.19 -5.74 18.44
C HIS A 35 -10.69 -5.84 16.99
N VAL A 36 -9.38 -6.11 16.79
CA VAL A 36 -8.74 -6.24 15.46
C VAL A 36 -8.83 -7.70 15.00
N ASN A 37 -9.91 -8.04 14.29
CA ASN A 37 -10.07 -9.39 13.73
C ASN A 37 -10.92 -9.34 12.46
N TYR A 38 -10.33 -9.71 11.31
CA TYR A 38 -11.05 -9.74 10.03
C TYR A 38 -12.24 -10.72 10.01
N ARG A 39 -12.25 -11.72 10.90
CA ARG A 39 -13.36 -12.68 11.05
C ARG A 39 -14.60 -12.04 11.64
N ASN A 40 -14.48 -10.84 12.22
CA ASN A 40 -15.62 -10.06 12.68
C ASN A 40 -16.42 -9.43 11.52
N ILE A 41 -15.93 -9.51 10.27
CA ILE A 41 -16.67 -9.09 9.09
C ILE A 41 -17.50 -10.26 8.58
N GLN A 42 -18.81 -10.09 8.54
CA GLN A 42 -19.75 -11.00 7.89
C GLN A 42 -20.31 -10.32 6.65
N ILE A 43 -20.34 -11.05 5.54
CA ILE A 43 -20.90 -10.57 4.27
C ILE A 43 -22.03 -11.51 3.88
N ASN A 44 -23.24 -10.95 3.69
CA ASN A 44 -24.40 -11.67 3.23
C ASN A 44 -25.03 -10.91 2.04
N GLY A 45 -24.76 -11.37 0.83
CA GLY A 45 -25.10 -10.66 -0.40
C GLY A 45 -24.39 -9.29 -0.45
N ASN A 46 -25.16 -8.21 -0.39
CA ASN A 46 -24.63 -6.84 -0.38
C ASN A 46 -24.53 -6.24 1.03
N ASP A 47 -24.94 -6.98 2.05
CA ASP A 47 -24.90 -6.50 3.42
C ASP A 47 -23.57 -6.87 4.07
N VAL A 48 -22.97 -5.90 4.76
CA VAL A 48 -21.74 -6.07 5.54
C VAL A 48 -22.05 -5.77 7.00
N MET A 49 -21.75 -6.72 7.87
CA MET A 49 -21.96 -6.62 9.31
C MET A 49 -20.65 -6.85 10.07
N LEU A 50 -20.39 -6.01 11.06
CA LEU A 50 -19.34 -6.23 12.04
C LEU A 50 -19.94 -6.92 13.26
N THR A 51 -19.46 -8.11 13.61
CA THR A 51 -19.97 -8.89 14.76
C THR A 51 -19.46 -8.37 16.10
N ASP A 52 -18.38 -7.61 16.08
CA ASP A 52 -17.87 -6.87 17.24
C ASP A 52 -18.29 -5.40 17.12
N SER A 53 -19.08 -4.92 18.08
CA SER A 53 -19.63 -3.54 18.08
C SER A 53 -18.57 -2.44 18.25
N LYS A 54 -17.35 -2.80 18.68
CA LYS A 54 -16.21 -1.88 18.80
C LYS A 54 -15.28 -1.95 17.60
N ALA A 55 -15.38 -2.99 16.76
CA ALA A 55 -14.61 -3.07 15.55
C ALA A 55 -14.99 -1.95 14.57
N LYS A 56 -14.03 -1.45 13.83
CA LYS A 56 -14.22 -0.46 12.77
C LYS A 56 -13.57 -0.94 11.50
N LEU A 57 -14.19 -0.66 10.35
CA LEU A 57 -13.66 -0.96 9.04
C LEU A 57 -13.01 0.29 8.45
N ASP A 58 -11.73 0.20 8.10
CA ASP A 58 -10.99 1.21 7.37
C ASP A 58 -10.61 0.65 5.99
N LEU A 59 -11.04 1.32 4.93
CA LEU A 59 -10.77 0.93 3.55
C LEU A 59 -9.54 1.62 2.94
N GLY A 60 -8.74 2.35 3.74
CA GLY A 60 -7.60 3.13 3.29
C GLY A 60 -6.54 2.33 2.53
N GLY A 61 -6.43 1.02 2.78
CA GLY A 61 -5.49 0.14 2.08
C GLY A 61 -5.99 -0.45 0.76
N ILE A 62 -7.22 -0.09 0.28
CA ILE A 62 -7.77 -0.59 -0.98
C ILE A 62 -8.59 0.46 -1.74
N ALA A 63 -8.97 1.54 -1.07
CA ALA A 63 -9.93 2.49 -1.63
C ALA A 63 -9.37 3.26 -2.82
N LYS A 64 -8.10 3.66 -2.77
CA LYS A 64 -7.44 4.36 -3.89
C LYS A 64 -7.39 3.48 -5.12
N GLY A 65 -6.98 2.22 -4.96
CA GLY A 65 -6.93 1.25 -6.04
C GLY A 65 -8.30 0.98 -6.65
N PHE A 66 -9.32 0.76 -5.82
CA PHE A 66 -10.69 0.59 -6.28
C PHE A 66 -11.20 1.81 -7.07
N ILE A 67 -10.95 3.04 -6.58
CA ILE A 67 -11.34 4.27 -7.26
C ILE A 67 -10.59 4.41 -8.59
N ALA A 68 -9.29 4.13 -8.62
CA ALA A 68 -8.48 4.18 -9.84
C ALA A 68 -9.03 3.23 -10.92
N ASP A 69 -9.37 1.98 -10.56
CA ASP A 69 -9.97 1.01 -11.49
C ASP A 69 -11.33 1.49 -12.03
N LYS A 70 -12.18 2.08 -11.16
CA LYS A 70 -13.45 2.68 -11.60
C LYS A 70 -13.24 3.87 -12.53
N MET A 71 -12.26 4.72 -12.26
CA MET A 71 -11.90 5.85 -13.13
C MET A 71 -11.39 5.35 -14.48
N LYS A 72 -10.51 4.35 -14.52
CA LYS A 72 -10.01 3.73 -15.75
C LYS A 72 -11.19 3.21 -16.60
N ALA A 73 -12.07 2.41 -15.99
CA ALA A 73 -13.24 1.88 -16.68
C ALA A 73 -14.16 3.00 -17.24
N TYR A 74 -14.35 4.07 -16.47
CA TYR A 74 -15.14 5.22 -16.93
C TYR A 74 -14.46 5.93 -18.10
N LEU A 75 -13.16 6.20 -18.06
CA LEU A 75 -12.41 6.83 -19.15
C LEU A 75 -12.48 5.98 -20.42
N GLN A 76 -12.29 4.67 -20.31
CA GLN A 76 -12.41 3.73 -21.42
C GLN A 76 -13.82 3.73 -22.03
N SER A 77 -14.88 3.83 -21.21
CA SER A 77 -16.27 3.97 -21.70
C SER A 77 -16.49 5.26 -22.51
N LYS A 78 -15.66 6.29 -22.28
CA LYS A 78 -15.62 7.54 -23.05
C LYS A 78 -14.67 7.50 -24.23
N LYS A 79 -14.12 6.31 -24.57
CA LYS A 79 -13.15 6.09 -25.65
C LYS A 79 -11.81 6.81 -25.43
N ILE A 80 -11.47 7.09 -24.18
CA ILE A 80 -10.15 7.58 -23.80
C ILE A 80 -9.26 6.34 -23.64
N SER A 81 -8.26 6.22 -24.50
CA SER A 81 -7.36 5.04 -24.59
C SER A 81 -5.95 5.30 -24.08
N SER A 82 -5.65 6.53 -23.64
CA SER A 82 -4.32 6.93 -23.20
C SER A 82 -4.44 7.91 -22.03
N GLY A 83 -3.73 7.66 -20.92
CA GLY A 83 -3.75 8.55 -19.78
C GLY A 83 -3.07 7.96 -18.55
N ILE A 84 -2.93 8.79 -17.52
CA ILE A 84 -2.43 8.42 -16.20
C ILE A 84 -3.44 8.90 -15.15
N ILE A 85 -3.78 8.01 -14.23
CA ILE A 85 -4.51 8.30 -13.00
C ILE A 85 -3.48 8.23 -11.86
N ASN A 86 -3.32 9.32 -11.10
CA ASN A 86 -2.42 9.36 -9.94
C ASN A 86 -3.19 9.81 -8.70
N LEU A 87 -3.30 8.92 -7.72
CA LEU A 87 -4.00 9.12 -6.46
C LEU A 87 -3.03 9.06 -5.26
N GLY A 88 -1.89 9.75 -5.36
CA GLY A 88 -0.91 9.84 -4.29
C GLY A 88 -0.31 8.47 -3.92
N GLY A 89 0.73 8.04 -4.63
CA GLY A 89 1.38 6.73 -4.46
C GLY A 89 0.66 5.55 -5.11
N ASN A 90 -0.56 5.77 -5.64
CA ASN A 90 -1.28 4.83 -6.48
C ASN A 90 -1.35 5.40 -7.90
N VAL A 91 -0.58 4.86 -8.83
CA VAL A 91 -0.51 5.27 -10.23
C VAL A 91 -1.11 4.17 -11.10
N LEU A 92 -2.07 4.52 -11.96
CA LEU A 92 -2.69 3.60 -12.92
C LEU A 92 -2.56 4.19 -14.32
N THR A 93 -1.95 3.46 -15.24
CA THR A 93 -1.88 3.85 -16.65
C THR A 93 -3.10 3.32 -17.41
N VAL A 94 -3.59 4.12 -18.35
CA VAL A 94 -4.66 3.75 -19.29
C VAL A 94 -4.02 3.57 -20.66
N GLY A 95 -3.94 2.33 -21.12
CA GLY A 95 -3.31 2.02 -22.39
C GLY A 95 -1.83 2.38 -22.46
N GLU A 96 -1.39 2.85 -23.62
CA GLU A 96 -0.06 3.36 -23.93
C GLU A 96 -0.09 4.87 -24.20
N LYS A 97 1.06 5.53 -24.29
CA LYS A 97 1.13 6.93 -24.74
C LYS A 97 0.64 7.06 -26.19
N SER A 98 0.29 8.29 -26.59
CA SER A 98 -0.21 8.57 -27.93
C SER A 98 0.78 8.27 -29.06
N ASP A 99 2.08 8.20 -28.75
CA ASP A 99 3.16 7.81 -29.65
C ASP A 99 3.43 6.30 -29.68
N GLY A 100 2.64 5.50 -28.95
CA GLY A 100 2.77 4.04 -28.85
C GLY A 100 3.82 3.57 -27.83
N SER A 101 4.50 4.49 -27.15
CA SER A 101 5.51 4.13 -26.14
C SER A 101 4.89 3.87 -24.76
N ASP A 102 5.62 3.15 -23.91
CA ASP A 102 5.23 2.89 -22.53
C ASP A 102 5.31 4.15 -21.65
N TYR A 103 4.54 4.16 -20.58
CA TYR A 103 4.67 5.16 -19.52
C TYR A 103 5.88 4.82 -18.65
N THR A 104 6.66 5.84 -18.30
CA THR A 104 7.70 5.73 -17.28
C THR A 104 7.14 6.24 -15.95
N VAL A 105 7.11 5.36 -14.95
CA VAL A 105 6.63 5.68 -13.60
C VAL A 105 7.83 5.66 -12.65
N GLY A 106 8.05 6.78 -11.95
CA GLY A 106 9.07 6.88 -10.92
C GLY A 106 8.59 6.31 -9.59
N ILE A 107 9.43 5.53 -8.94
CA ILE A 107 9.21 5.05 -7.57
C ILE A 107 9.96 6.00 -6.65
N GLN A 108 9.21 6.66 -5.75
CA GLN A 108 9.76 7.69 -4.87
C GLN A 108 10.88 7.13 -3.98
N LYS A 109 11.97 7.89 -3.89
CA LYS A 109 13.04 7.59 -2.94
C LYS A 109 12.56 7.84 -1.52
N PRO A 110 12.63 6.84 -0.62
CA PRO A 110 12.18 6.97 0.76
C PRO A 110 12.87 8.11 1.51
N PHE A 111 12.08 8.93 2.23
CA PHE A 111 12.55 10.05 3.06
C PHE A 111 13.31 11.15 2.30
N ASP A 112 13.22 11.17 0.99
CA ASP A 112 13.87 12.19 0.16
C ASP A 112 12.85 13.24 -0.27
N GLU A 113 13.14 14.51 0.04
CA GLU A 113 12.31 15.67 -0.29
C GLU A 113 12.64 16.27 -1.67
N SER A 114 13.69 15.79 -2.33
CA SER A 114 14.10 16.27 -3.66
C SER A 114 13.08 15.96 -4.75
N GLY A 115 12.25 14.93 -4.53
CA GLY A 115 11.31 14.42 -5.53
C GLY A 115 11.96 13.48 -6.56
N GLU A 116 13.25 13.20 -6.42
CA GLU A 116 13.95 12.26 -7.29
C GLU A 116 13.49 10.82 -7.02
N PRO A 117 13.21 10.03 -8.07
CA PRO A 117 12.89 8.62 -7.90
C PRO A 117 14.13 7.82 -7.50
N ILE A 118 13.95 6.76 -6.71
CA ILE A 118 15.01 5.77 -6.47
C ILE A 118 15.21 4.86 -7.68
N CYS A 119 14.13 4.60 -8.41
CA CYS A 119 14.14 3.86 -9.67
C CYS A 119 12.91 4.21 -10.49
N THR A 120 12.92 3.81 -11.75
CA THR A 120 11.79 3.94 -12.66
C THR A 120 11.40 2.60 -13.26
N VAL A 121 10.13 2.47 -13.64
CA VAL A 121 9.60 1.31 -14.37
C VAL A 121 8.87 1.77 -15.62
N LYS A 122 8.95 0.97 -16.69
CA LYS A 122 8.17 1.19 -17.91
C LYS A 122 6.97 0.27 -17.90
N VAL A 123 5.78 0.84 -18.03
CA VAL A 123 4.51 0.11 -17.94
C VAL A 123 3.51 0.59 -18.98
N LYS A 124 2.68 -0.35 -19.43
CA LYS A 124 1.56 -0.11 -20.34
C LYS A 124 0.32 -0.75 -19.77
N ASP A 125 -0.73 0.06 -19.62
CA ASP A 125 -2.04 -0.38 -19.09
C ASP A 125 -2.01 -1.08 -17.72
N LYS A 126 -1.02 -0.75 -16.89
CA LYS A 126 -0.76 -1.35 -15.58
C LYS A 126 -0.94 -0.35 -14.45
N SER A 127 -1.17 -0.89 -13.28
CA SER A 127 -1.14 -0.19 -12.00
C SER A 127 0.23 -0.34 -11.35
N VAL A 128 0.74 0.74 -10.76
CA VAL A 128 1.97 0.80 -9.97
C VAL A 128 1.61 1.45 -8.64
N VAL A 129 1.55 0.63 -7.59
CA VAL A 129 1.08 1.08 -6.27
C VAL A 129 2.16 0.86 -5.24
N THR A 130 2.52 1.91 -4.52
CA THR A 130 3.54 1.89 -3.48
C THR A 130 2.92 2.08 -2.10
N SER A 131 3.31 1.25 -1.15
CA SER A 131 3.12 1.45 0.28
C SER A 131 4.47 1.61 0.94
N GLY A 132 4.68 2.73 1.66
CA GLY A 132 5.94 3.05 2.29
C GLY A 132 5.78 3.71 3.66
N ILE A 133 6.75 3.49 4.54
CA ILE A 133 6.73 4.02 5.92
C ILE A 133 6.96 5.53 5.98
N TYR A 134 7.44 6.13 4.89
CA TYR A 134 7.71 7.56 4.78
C TYR A 134 6.48 8.38 4.37
N GLU A 135 5.37 7.73 4.01
CA GLU A 135 4.13 8.44 3.64
C GLU A 135 3.43 9.05 4.86
N ARG A 136 3.40 8.29 5.99
CA ARG A 136 2.77 8.73 7.23
C ARG A 136 3.55 8.17 8.41
N TYR A 137 4.30 9.02 9.07
CA TYR A 137 5.10 8.67 10.25
C TYR A 137 5.28 9.86 11.17
N TYR A 138 5.69 9.58 12.40
CA TYR A 138 6.19 10.56 13.35
C TYR A 138 7.37 9.98 14.13
N ARG A 139 8.13 10.84 14.80
CA ARG A 139 9.28 10.45 15.61
C ARG A 139 9.09 10.89 17.06
N VAL A 140 9.28 9.96 17.98
CA VAL A 140 9.30 10.23 19.44
C VAL A 140 10.58 9.65 19.98
N ASP A 141 11.37 10.45 20.68
CA ASP A 141 12.66 10.07 21.24
C ASP A 141 13.60 9.36 20.23
N GLY A 142 13.63 9.88 18.98
CA GLY A 142 14.44 9.34 17.89
C GLY A 142 13.88 8.05 17.26
N LYS A 143 12.84 7.44 17.81
CA LYS A 143 12.19 6.25 17.28
C LYS A 143 11.10 6.62 16.28
N LEU A 144 11.10 5.93 15.13
CA LEU A 144 10.11 6.13 14.07
C LEU A 144 8.87 5.26 14.34
N TYR A 145 7.71 5.90 14.23
CA TYR A 145 6.38 5.25 14.29
C TYR A 145 5.65 5.53 13.00
N HIS A 146 5.35 4.51 12.23
CA HIS A 146 4.64 4.60 10.96
C HIS A 146 3.26 3.93 11.03
N HIS A 147 2.42 4.21 10.03
CA HIS A 147 1.01 3.83 10.00
C HIS A 147 0.73 2.36 9.65
N ILE A 148 1.71 1.60 9.18
CA ILE A 148 1.54 0.17 8.84
C ILE A 148 1.78 -0.64 10.11
N LEU A 149 0.70 -1.14 10.71
CA LEU A 149 0.72 -1.79 12.01
C LEU A 149 0.68 -3.31 11.88
N ASP A 150 1.41 -3.98 12.75
CA ASP A 150 1.29 -5.42 12.98
C ASP A 150 0.01 -5.70 13.77
N THR A 151 -0.90 -6.44 13.17
CA THR A 151 -2.22 -6.79 13.74
C THR A 151 -2.15 -7.75 14.92
N THR A 152 -0.98 -8.30 15.24
CA THR A 152 -0.76 -9.17 16.41
C THR A 152 -0.22 -8.40 17.61
N THR A 153 0.52 -7.33 17.36
CA THR A 153 1.17 -6.56 18.43
C THR A 153 0.55 -5.16 18.61
N GLY A 154 -0.11 -4.62 17.57
CA GLY A 154 -0.64 -3.25 17.54
C GLY A 154 0.42 -2.17 17.33
N TYR A 155 1.68 -2.53 17.19
CA TYR A 155 2.80 -1.63 16.93
C TYR A 155 3.15 -1.59 15.44
N PRO A 156 3.90 -0.55 14.98
CA PRO A 156 4.42 -0.54 13.63
C PRO A 156 5.19 -1.82 13.29
N VAL A 157 4.94 -2.35 12.10
CA VAL A 157 5.66 -3.53 11.57
C VAL A 157 7.17 -3.27 11.60
N LYS A 158 7.92 -4.23 12.09
CA LYS A 158 9.39 -4.17 12.13
C LYS A 158 9.97 -5.13 11.10
N ASN A 159 10.50 -4.59 10.04
CA ASN A 159 11.26 -5.31 9.03
C ASN A 159 12.36 -4.39 8.46
N ASN A 160 13.07 -4.86 7.45
CA ASN A 160 14.13 -4.12 6.79
C ASN A 160 13.67 -3.39 5.52
N LEU A 161 12.38 -3.06 5.40
CA LEU A 161 11.79 -2.39 4.24
C LEU A 161 11.49 -0.92 4.52
N TYR A 162 11.73 -0.07 3.53
CA TYR A 162 11.17 1.27 3.45
C TYR A 162 9.87 1.30 2.67
N SER A 163 9.78 0.55 1.57
CA SER A 163 8.57 0.48 0.76
C SER A 163 8.47 -0.82 -0.04
N VAL A 164 7.24 -1.09 -0.48
CA VAL A 164 6.89 -2.13 -1.45
C VAL A 164 6.03 -1.51 -2.53
N THR A 165 6.43 -1.70 -3.77
CA THR A 165 5.66 -1.31 -4.96
C THR A 165 5.13 -2.57 -5.64
N ILE A 166 3.85 -2.58 -5.96
CA ILE A 166 3.20 -3.66 -6.72
C ILE A 166 2.87 -3.15 -8.12
N ILE A 167 3.20 -3.96 -9.12
CA ILE A 167 2.79 -3.77 -10.51
C ILE A 167 1.76 -4.85 -10.84
N SER A 168 0.57 -4.45 -11.30
CA SER A 168 -0.55 -5.38 -11.54
C SER A 168 -1.56 -4.80 -12.54
N ASP A 169 -2.48 -5.65 -13.03
CA ASP A 169 -3.57 -5.22 -13.90
C ASP A 169 -4.66 -4.46 -13.13
N SER A 170 -4.95 -4.91 -11.90
CA SER A 170 -5.94 -4.31 -10.99
C SER A 170 -5.25 -3.41 -9.99
N SER A 171 -5.65 -2.14 -9.96
CA SER A 171 -5.13 -1.19 -8.99
C SER A 171 -5.64 -1.47 -7.57
N CYS A 172 -6.85 -2.02 -7.45
CA CYS A 172 -7.40 -2.46 -6.17
C CYS A 172 -6.56 -3.60 -5.55
N ASP A 173 -6.15 -4.57 -6.36
CA ASP A 173 -5.28 -5.67 -5.91
C ASP A 173 -3.87 -5.14 -5.58
N GLY A 174 -3.33 -4.24 -6.41
CA GLY A 174 -2.05 -3.58 -6.16
C GLY A 174 -2.03 -2.82 -4.82
N ASP A 175 -3.09 -2.07 -4.51
CA ASP A 175 -3.24 -1.31 -3.25
C ASP A 175 -3.26 -2.28 -2.05
N ALA A 176 -4.08 -3.34 -2.12
CA ALA A 176 -4.15 -4.37 -1.09
C ALA A 176 -2.84 -5.13 -0.89
N LEU A 177 -2.18 -5.51 -1.99
CA LEU A 177 -0.96 -6.32 -1.96
C LEU A 177 0.25 -5.52 -1.49
N SER A 178 0.37 -4.23 -1.83
CA SER A 178 1.53 -3.41 -1.43
C SER A 178 1.66 -3.34 0.09
N THR A 179 0.57 -3.08 0.80
CA THR A 179 0.54 -3.05 2.27
C THR A 179 0.70 -4.45 2.87
N THR A 180 0.08 -5.46 2.26
CA THR A 180 0.19 -6.86 2.70
C THR A 180 1.63 -7.36 2.60
N CYS A 181 2.28 -7.13 1.47
CA CYS A 181 3.67 -7.54 1.24
C CYS A 181 4.64 -6.80 2.17
N PHE A 182 4.38 -5.50 2.43
CA PHE A 182 5.17 -4.77 3.42
C PHE A 182 5.07 -5.44 4.80
N ALA A 183 3.87 -5.79 5.24
CA ALA A 183 3.66 -6.41 6.55
C ALA A 183 4.25 -7.83 6.66
N LEU A 184 4.26 -8.59 5.56
CA LEU A 184 4.83 -9.95 5.50
C LEU A 184 6.37 -9.97 5.52
N GLY A 185 7.02 -8.89 5.06
CA GLY A 185 8.45 -8.85 4.79
C GLY A 185 8.83 -9.59 3.50
N ILE A 186 10.09 -9.46 3.06
CA ILE A 186 10.55 -9.83 1.72
C ILE A 186 10.26 -11.29 1.37
N ASP A 187 10.67 -12.24 2.23
CA ASP A 187 10.63 -13.67 1.88
C ASP A 187 9.20 -14.15 1.64
N LYS A 188 8.31 -13.91 2.61
CA LYS A 188 6.90 -14.30 2.51
C LYS A 188 6.15 -13.51 1.42
N ALA A 189 6.52 -12.24 1.22
CA ALA A 189 5.96 -11.44 0.14
C ALA A 189 6.34 -11.99 -1.22
N LYS A 190 7.60 -12.41 -1.44
CA LYS A 190 8.04 -13.06 -2.67
C LYS A 190 7.28 -14.37 -2.91
N GLU A 191 7.11 -15.21 -1.88
CA GLU A 191 6.31 -16.43 -2.00
C GLU A 191 4.87 -16.12 -2.44
N LEU A 192 4.24 -15.11 -1.82
CA LEU A 192 2.89 -14.69 -2.17
C LEU A 192 2.83 -14.19 -3.61
N ILE A 193 3.69 -13.24 -3.99
CA ILE A 193 3.67 -12.64 -5.33
C ILE A 193 3.94 -13.70 -6.41
N ASN A 194 4.92 -14.58 -6.20
CA ASN A 194 5.23 -15.67 -7.14
C ASN A 194 4.10 -16.69 -7.28
N SER A 195 3.15 -16.74 -6.35
CA SER A 195 1.94 -17.57 -6.46
C SER A 195 0.82 -16.92 -7.27
N LEU A 196 0.95 -15.63 -7.60
CA LEU A 196 -0.04 -14.84 -8.34
C LEU A 196 0.41 -14.65 -9.78
N SER A 197 -0.54 -14.60 -10.71
CA SER A 197 -0.28 -14.39 -12.12
C SER A 197 -0.41 -12.90 -12.46
N GLY A 198 0.54 -12.35 -13.20
CA GLY A 198 0.50 -10.95 -13.68
C GLY A 198 0.70 -9.90 -12.58
N VAL A 199 1.33 -10.28 -11.48
CA VAL A 199 1.64 -9.40 -10.35
C VAL A 199 3.14 -9.48 -10.06
N GLU A 200 3.79 -8.31 -9.99
CA GLU A 200 5.20 -8.17 -9.65
C GLU A 200 5.40 -7.21 -8.48
N ALA A 201 6.49 -7.40 -7.75
CA ALA A 201 6.84 -6.56 -6.63
C ALA A 201 8.26 -6.01 -6.72
N ILE A 202 8.41 -4.76 -6.27
CA ILE A 202 9.69 -4.08 -6.07
C ILE A 202 9.77 -3.68 -4.60
N PHE A 203 10.82 -4.14 -3.93
CA PHE A 203 11.09 -3.85 -2.53
C PHE A 203 12.25 -2.86 -2.43
N VAL A 204 12.07 -1.80 -1.66
CA VAL A 204 13.15 -0.90 -1.27
C VAL A 204 13.49 -1.15 0.19
N THR A 205 14.71 -1.61 0.43
CA THR A 205 15.19 -1.93 1.78
C THR A 205 15.68 -0.69 2.53
N ASN A 206 15.93 -0.83 3.83
CA ASN A 206 16.38 0.28 4.68
C ASN A 206 17.82 0.73 4.43
N ASP A 207 18.57 0.01 3.61
CA ASP A 207 19.86 0.41 3.05
C ASP A 207 19.76 0.92 1.59
N TYR A 208 18.51 1.17 1.11
CA TYR A 208 18.19 1.61 -0.24
C TYR A 208 18.51 0.60 -1.34
N SER A 209 18.75 -0.66 -1.03
CA SER A 209 18.84 -1.72 -2.02
C SER A 209 17.47 -1.98 -2.65
N ILE A 210 17.47 -2.29 -3.95
CA ILE A 210 16.26 -2.60 -4.71
C ILE A 210 16.25 -4.10 -4.99
N ILE A 211 15.14 -4.76 -4.65
CA ILE A 211 14.91 -6.19 -4.87
C ILE A 211 13.61 -6.34 -5.65
N THR A 212 13.64 -7.12 -6.73
CA THR A 212 12.48 -7.39 -7.59
C THR A 212 12.05 -8.85 -7.51
N THR A 213 10.81 -9.16 -7.85
CA THR A 213 10.33 -10.54 -8.02
C THR A 213 10.66 -11.09 -9.41
N SER A 214 10.78 -10.22 -10.42
CA SER A 214 11.18 -10.59 -11.78
C SER A 214 11.94 -9.44 -12.47
N ASP A 215 12.46 -9.70 -13.67
CA ASP A 215 13.10 -8.71 -14.53
C ASP A 215 12.16 -8.16 -15.63
N GLU A 216 10.85 -8.47 -15.56
CA GLU A 216 9.89 -8.13 -16.62
C GLU A 216 9.82 -6.63 -16.91
N TYR A 217 9.89 -5.79 -15.87
CA TYR A 217 9.67 -4.35 -16.01
C TYR A 217 10.94 -3.50 -16.10
N ASN A 218 12.11 -4.08 -16.33
CA ASN A 218 13.37 -3.34 -16.53
C ASN A 218 13.51 -2.16 -15.57
N VAL A 219 13.64 -2.46 -14.27
CA VAL A 219 13.81 -1.43 -13.24
C VAL A 219 15.13 -0.68 -13.48
N SER A 220 15.05 0.64 -13.75
CA SER A 220 16.21 1.49 -13.97
C SER A 220 16.47 2.37 -12.75
N THR A 221 17.73 2.44 -12.35
CA THR A 221 18.24 3.26 -11.22
C THR A 221 18.96 4.52 -11.68
N GLU A 222 18.91 4.84 -12.98
CA GLU A 222 19.48 6.05 -13.59
C GLU A 222 18.46 7.15 -13.80
#